data_4e450355fe0ba9a614df98f041a82150
#
_entry.id   4e450355fe0ba9a614df98f041a82150
#
_cell.length_a   1.000
_cell.length_b   1.000
_cell.length_c   1.000
_cell.angle_alpha   90.00
_cell.angle_beta   90.00
_cell.angle_gamma   90.00
#
_symmetry.space_group_name_H-M   'P 1'
#
loop_
_entity.id
_entity.type
_entity.pdbx_description
1 polymer ?
#
loop_
_entity_poly.entity_id
_entity_poly.type
_entity_poly.pdbx_seq_one_letter_code
_entity_poly.pdbx_strand_id
1 'polypeptide(L)'
;MDILVFEKGRAEDKCIDFKSNVIATNLDGCYIIEENRFGDDRGYFTSVTSKQLEGLDFKKFSQKSESKSAKGTIRGLHFQKDPYCQAKVVSCTHGAVLDVVVDMRKDSPTYGKYTAVELTPENGRMLYVPRGYAHGFLALTDDATFNYMVDNEYAPHMEGGVRWNDPEINIPWEEIFKKYGIEEPLLSDKDRDRILLSESEVNFLKRPKRYLVTGASGQLGYDIVNELKLRGEEDILALDSSLMDITDREQVMKIVKAYKPDVIYHCAAWTAVDKAEELSDDCRKVNVEGTKNLTDASIEVGAKIVYASTDYVFDGEKDINETYTEEDTPNPKSVYGETKYLGEEEVRRNPNHFITRISWVFGENGNNFVKTMLKLADKYPELKVVNDQIGSPTYTVDLAKLLVEMAETDKYGTYNVNNEGYCSWAEFAQYIMESNGKDTKIKPVTTEEYYEGKDMSKVAYRPRNSKLDKSKLEEEFYRLPSWQDATDRYCKELQKSKKWFLENIK
;
A
#
# COMPACT_ATOMS: atom_id res chain seq x y z
N MET A 1 0.03 -40.15 -21.02
CA MET A 1 -0.68 -38.88 -20.74
C MET A 1 0.39 -37.82 -20.59
N ASP A 2 0.42 -36.81 -21.44
CA ASP A 2 1.43 -35.78 -21.39
C ASP A 2 1.14 -34.89 -20.16
N ILE A 3 2.03 -34.97 -19.17
CA ILE A 3 1.96 -34.17 -17.93
C ILE A 3 2.22 -32.69 -18.22
N LEU A 4 2.66 -32.37 -19.43
CA LEU A 4 2.92 -31.00 -19.89
C LEU A 4 1.64 -30.42 -20.49
N VAL A 5 0.95 -29.61 -19.74
CA VAL A 5 -0.27 -28.92 -20.19
C VAL A 5 0.14 -27.57 -20.78
N PHE A 6 0.60 -27.56 -22.02
CA PHE A 6 0.63 -26.35 -22.82
C PHE A 6 0.14 -26.63 -24.22
N GLU A 7 -0.85 -25.90 -24.66
CA GLU A 7 -1.28 -25.90 -26.04
C GLU A 7 -0.37 -24.99 -26.88
N LYS A 8 0.06 -25.44 -28.03
CA LYS A 8 0.69 -24.60 -29.05
C LYS A 8 -0.37 -23.64 -29.60
N GLY A 9 -0.56 -22.50 -28.95
CA GLY A 9 -1.37 -21.40 -29.46
C GLY A 9 -0.49 -20.20 -29.72
N ARG A 10 -0.55 -19.61 -30.92
CA ARG A 10 -0.08 -18.24 -31.11
C ARG A 10 -0.94 -17.35 -30.22
N ALA A 11 -0.30 -16.46 -29.46
CA ALA A 11 -0.99 -15.41 -28.74
C ALA A 11 -1.69 -14.48 -29.75
N GLU A 12 -2.92 -14.82 -30.14
CA GLU A 12 -3.79 -13.99 -30.94
C GLU A 12 -4.67 -13.15 -30.03
N ASP A 13 -4.06 -12.28 -29.21
CA ASP A 13 -4.83 -11.19 -28.61
C ASP A 13 -3.95 -10.01 -28.25
N LYS A 14 -4.32 -8.90 -28.89
CA LYS A 14 -3.89 -7.52 -28.61
C LYS A 14 -2.43 -7.15 -28.93
N CYS A 15 -2.17 -6.79 -30.21
CA CYS A 15 -1.11 -5.86 -30.65
C CYS A 15 0.27 -5.96 -29.96
N ILE A 16 0.68 -7.13 -29.51
CA ILE A 16 2.03 -7.41 -29.05
C ILE A 16 2.72 -8.16 -30.16
N ASP A 17 3.64 -7.50 -30.84
CA ASP A 17 4.47 -8.12 -31.90
C ASP A 17 5.52 -9.02 -31.21
N PHE A 18 5.07 -10.17 -30.71
CA PHE A 18 5.96 -11.21 -30.18
C PHE A 18 6.75 -11.81 -31.33
N LYS A 19 8.01 -11.45 -31.46
CA LYS A 19 8.94 -12.13 -32.35
C LYS A 19 9.09 -13.58 -31.86
N SER A 20 8.67 -14.50 -32.66
CA SER A 20 8.86 -15.95 -32.82
C SER A 20 9.18 -16.87 -31.62
N ASN A 21 9.57 -16.40 -30.44
CA ASN A 21 10.11 -17.23 -29.34
C ASN A 21 9.30 -17.18 -28.03
N VAL A 22 8.07 -16.67 -28.05
CA VAL A 22 7.17 -16.63 -26.90
C VAL A 22 5.98 -17.55 -27.14
N ILE A 23 5.75 -18.50 -26.24
CA ILE A 23 4.71 -19.52 -26.35
C ILE A 23 3.73 -19.31 -25.19
N ALA A 24 2.45 -19.13 -25.49
CA ALA A 24 1.40 -19.05 -24.48
C ALA A 24 1.22 -20.39 -23.75
N THR A 25 1.01 -20.35 -22.44
CA THR A 25 0.60 -21.51 -21.67
C THR A 25 -0.94 -21.59 -21.62
N ASN A 26 -1.49 -22.58 -20.93
CA ASN A 26 -2.91 -22.66 -20.63
C ASN A 26 -3.40 -21.63 -19.59
N LEU A 27 -2.48 -20.87 -18.98
CA LEU A 27 -2.79 -19.81 -18.04
C LEU A 27 -2.61 -18.44 -18.72
N ASP A 28 -3.62 -17.60 -18.60
CA ASP A 28 -3.66 -16.29 -19.23
C ASP A 28 -2.56 -15.36 -18.73
N GLY A 29 -1.72 -14.86 -19.64
CA GLY A 29 -0.59 -13.99 -19.32
C GLY A 29 0.69 -14.72 -18.86
N CYS A 30 0.67 -16.04 -18.70
CA CYS A 30 1.85 -16.85 -18.38
C CYS A 30 2.47 -17.40 -19.67
N TYR A 31 3.76 -17.16 -19.90
CA TYR A 31 4.42 -17.46 -21.16
C TYR A 31 5.72 -18.23 -20.99
N ILE A 32 5.97 -19.20 -21.88
CA ILE A 32 7.30 -19.79 -22.07
C ILE A 32 8.07 -18.89 -23.04
N ILE A 33 9.29 -18.54 -22.68
CA ILE A 33 10.22 -17.77 -23.51
C ILE A 33 11.35 -18.70 -23.90
N GLU A 34 11.55 -18.95 -25.19
CA GLU A 34 12.69 -19.75 -25.68
C GLU A 34 13.85 -18.82 -26.00
N GLU A 35 15.02 -19.09 -25.39
CA GLU A 35 16.24 -18.32 -25.62
C GLU A 35 16.76 -18.47 -27.03
N ASN A 36 17.25 -17.38 -27.63
CA ASN A 36 18.07 -17.47 -28.82
C ASN A 36 19.47 -17.95 -28.46
N ARG A 37 19.88 -19.11 -28.96
CA ARG A 37 21.19 -19.69 -28.74
C ARG A 37 22.07 -19.61 -29.99
N PHE A 38 23.27 -19.13 -29.81
CA PHE A 38 24.30 -19.03 -30.83
C PHE A 38 25.45 -19.94 -30.40
N GLY A 39 25.58 -21.13 -31.01
CA GLY A 39 26.56 -22.15 -30.68
C GLY A 39 27.69 -22.25 -31.70
N ASP A 40 28.91 -22.60 -31.23
CA ASP A 40 30.06 -22.99 -32.03
C ASP A 40 30.85 -24.10 -31.27
N ASP A 41 32.01 -24.51 -31.79
CA ASP A 41 32.81 -25.58 -31.21
C ASP A 41 33.31 -25.29 -29.77
N ARG A 42 33.14 -24.07 -29.26
CA ARG A 42 33.51 -23.65 -27.89
C ARG A 42 32.31 -23.76 -26.91
N GLY A 43 31.09 -23.92 -27.42
CA GLY A 43 29.85 -23.91 -26.63
C GLY A 43 28.78 -23.03 -27.24
N TYR A 44 28.00 -22.37 -26.40
CA TYR A 44 26.94 -21.47 -26.87
C TYR A 44 26.94 -20.13 -26.10
N PHE A 45 26.42 -19.12 -26.75
CA PHE A 45 26.06 -17.83 -26.17
C PHE A 45 24.56 -17.63 -26.23
N THR A 46 23.96 -17.16 -25.14
CA THR A 46 22.55 -16.78 -25.07
C THR A 46 22.40 -15.45 -24.37
N SER A 47 21.34 -14.74 -24.71
CA SER A 47 21.01 -13.46 -24.05
C SER A 47 19.52 -13.24 -24.04
N VAL A 48 19.03 -12.59 -22.98
CA VAL A 48 17.66 -12.07 -22.85
C VAL A 48 17.74 -10.55 -22.82
N THR A 49 16.98 -9.90 -23.65
CA THR A 49 16.95 -8.45 -23.75
C THR A 49 15.63 -7.91 -23.22
N SER A 50 15.61 -6.69 -22.74
CA SER A 50 14.39 -5.99 -22.35
C SER A 50 13.33 -5.98 -23.48
N LYS A 51 13.78 -5.99 -24.74
CA LYS A 51 12.91 -6.05 -25.91
C LYS A 51 12.16 -7.38 -26.04
N GLN A 52 12.69 -8.48 -25.53
CA GLN A 52 11.99 -9.79 -25.50
C GLN A 52 10.94 -9.85 -24.39
N LEU A 53 11.04 -8.96 -23.38
CA LEU A 53 10.09 -8.79 -22.29
C LEU A 53 9.10 -7.65 -22.56
N GLU A 54 9.26 -6.92 -23.71
CA GLU A 54 8.39 -5.83 -24.11
C GLU A 54 6.99 -6.37 -24.40
N GLY A 55 5.97 -5.78 -23.76
CA GLY A 55 4.58 -6.23 -23.84
C GLY A 55 4.18 -7.25 -22.75
N LEU A 56 5.11 -7.76 -21.96
CA LEU A 56 4.80 -8.46 -20.71
C LEU A 56 4.59 -7.42 -19.61
N ASP A 57 3.70 -7.70 -18.66
CA ASP A 57 3.53 -6.85 -17.47
C ASP A 57 4.70 -7.04 -16.49
N PHE A 58 5.92 -6.75 -16.97
CA PHE A 58 7.17 -6.75 -16.22
C PHE A 58 7.66 -5.31 -16.11
N LYS A 59 7.32 -4.65 -14.99
CA LYS A 59 7.47 -3.19 -14.85
C LYS A 59 8.93 -2.73 -14.92
N LYS A 60 9.79 -3.32 -14.07
CA LYS A 60 11.21 -2.97 -13.97
C LYS A 60 11.94 -4.07 -13.21
N PHE A 61 13.08 -4.48 -13.71
CA PHE A 61 13.97 -5.37 -12.98
C PHE A 61 14.34 -4.75 -11.62
N SER A 62 14.03 -5.44 -10.52
CA SER A 62 14.35 -5.01 -9.16
C SER A 62 15.37 -5.90 -8.48
N GLN A 63 15.22 -7.23 -8.61
CA GLN A 63 16.07 -8.16 -7.89
C GLN A 63 16.34 -9.42 -8.73
N LYS A 64 17.56 -9.93 -8.65
CA LYS A 64 17.94 -11.28 -9.09
C LYS A 64 18.23 -12.15 -7.88
N SER A 65 17.66 -13.35 -7.86
CA SER A 65 17.92 -14.38 -6.85
C SER A 65 18.30 -15.69 -7.53
N GLU A 66 19.05 -16.53 -6.82
CA GLU A 66 19.45 -17.84 -7.26
C GLU A 66 19.27 -18.85 -6.12
N SER A 67 18.81 -20.03 -6.43
CA SER A 67 18.73 -21.15 -5.49
C SER A 67 19.36 -22.41 -6.10
N LYS A 68 20.03 -23.20 -5.24
CA LYS A 68 20.53 -24.53 -5.56
C LYS A 68 19.79 -25.58 -4.74
N SER A 69 19.37 -26.66 -5.37
CA SER A 69 18.50 -27.67 -4.76
C SER A 69 18.89 -29.09 -5.14
N ALA A 70 18.81 -29.99 -4.16
CA ALA A 70 18.96 -31.43 -4.38
C ALA A 70 17.70 -31.99 -5.09
N LYS A 71 17.84 -33.11 -5.80
CA LYS A 71 16.73 -33.82 -6.43
C LYS A 71 15.60 -34.10 -5.43
N GLY A 72 14.35 -33.91 -5.86
CA GLY A 72 13.17 -34.08 -5.02
C GLY A 72 12.81 -32.85 -4.17
N THR A 73 13.62 -31.80 -4.15
CA THR A 73 13.26 -30.59 -3.42
C THR A 73 12.08 -29.86 -4.09
N ILE A 74 11.03 -29.60 -3.33
CA ILE A 74 9.95 -28.69 -3.72
C ILE A 74 10.14 -27.36 -2.97
N ARG A 75 10.11 -26.25 -3.69
CA ARG A 75 10.03 -24.89 -3.15
C ARG A 75 8.78 -24.22 -3.69
N GLY A 76 7.84 -23.92 -2.83
CA GLY A 76 6.58 -23.30 -3.24
C GLY A 76 5.36 -23.98 -2.65
N LEU A 77 4.15 -23.57 -3.04
CA LEU A 77 3.84 -22.55 -4.05
C LEU A 77 3.76 -21.17 -3.38
N HIS A 78 4.59 -20.24 -3.80
CA HIS A 78 4.76 -18.94 -3.14
C HIS A 78 4.29 -17.76 -4.00
N PHE A 79 3.81 -16.73 -3.33
CA PHE A 79 3.54 -15.41 -3.91
C PHE A 79 3.88 -14.32 -2.90
N GLN A 80 3.93 -13.07 -3.34
CA GLN A 80 3.86 -11.91 -2.45
C GLN A 80 2.52 -11.23 -2.66
N LYS A 81 1.92 -10.77 -1.54
CA LYS A 81 0.67 -10.00 -1.56
C LYS A 81 0.93 -8.60 -2.10
N ASP A 82 -0.10 -7.96 -2.64
CA ASP A 82 -0.03 -6.54 -2.99
C ASP A 82 0.30 -5.69 -1.75
N PRO A 83 1.05 -4.61 -1.90
CA PRO A 83 1.58 -4.03 -3.15
C PRO A 83 2.95 -4.59 -3.58
N TYR A 84 3.44 -5.62 -2.91
CA TYR A 84 4.75 -6.25 -3.19
C TYR A 84 4.66 -7.44 -4.16
N CYS A 85 3.50 -7.64 -4.78
CA CYS A 85 3.30 -8.72 -5.74
C CYS A 85 4.32 -8.61 -6.89
N GLN A 86 4.90 -9.75 -7.27
CA GLN A 86 6.00 -9.83 -8.22
C GLN A 86 5.57 -10.51 -9.51
N ALA A 87 5.92 -9.93 -10.66
CA ALA A 87 6.09 -10.71 -11.86
C ALA A 87 7.52 -11.27 -11.89
N LYS A 88 7.67 -12.47 -12.43
CA LYS A 88 8.94 -13.22 -12.41
C LYS A 88 9.29 -13.72 -13.82
N VAL A 89 10.57 -13.68 -14.15
CA VAL A 89 11.15 -14.45 -15.26
C VAL A 89 12.12 -15.42 -14.63
N VAL A 90 11.89 -16.72 -14.84
CA VAL A 90 12.64 -17.78 -14.18
C VAL A 90 13.28 -18.72 -15.18
N SER A 91 14.42 -19.28 -14.81
CA SER A 91 15.19 -20.22 -15.66
C SER A 91 15.99 -21.22 -14.82
N CYS A 92 16.29 -22.36 -15.39
CA CYS A 92 17.23 -23.33 -14.82
C CYS A 92 18.57 -23.25 -15.57
N THR A 93 19.65 -22.95 -14.87
CA THR A 93 21.00 -22.79 -15.46
C THR A 93 21.92 -23.99 -15.25
N HIS A 94 21.53 -24.91 -14.35
CA HIS A 94 22.20 -26.20 -14.16
C HIS A 94 21.18 -27.25 -13.70
N GLY A 95 21.29 -28.46 -14.24
CA GLY A 95 20.34 -29.54 -13.93
C GLY A 95 18.96 -29.32 -14.57
N ALA A 96 17.91 -29.79 -13.92
CA ALA A 96 16.54 -29.69 -14.41
C ALA A 96 15.55 -29.44 -13.28
N VAL A 97 14.51 -28.66 -13.57
CA VAL A 97 13.38 -28.44 -12.67
C VAL A 97 12.05 -28.60 -13.43
N LEU A 98 11.04 -29.05 -12.73
CA LEU A 98 9.65 -28.89 -13.17
C LEU A 98 9.10 -27.65 -12.47
N ASP A 99 8.93 -26.58 -13.22
CA ASP A 99 8.44 -25.30 -12.73
C ASP A 99 6.91 -25.28 -12.79
N VAL A 100 6.26 -24.84 -11.69
CA VAL A 100 4.81 -24.92 -11.50
C VAL A 100 4.26 -23.55 -11.15
N VAL A 101 3.21 -23.16 -11.86
CA VAL A 101 2.50 -21.89 -11.68
C VAL A 101 1.02 -22.15 -11.48
N VAL A 102 0.38 -21.49 -10.52
CA VAL A 102 -1.06 -21.60 -10.23
C VAL A 102 -1.70 -20.22 -10.27
N ASP A 103 -2.81 -20.09 -10.98
CA ASP A 103 -3.57 -18.83 -11.04
C ASP A 103 -4.33 -18.61 -9.72
N MET A 104 -3.98 -17.53 -9.01
CA MET A 104 -4.58 -17.15 -7.73
C MET A 104 -5.58 -15.98 -7.86
N ARG A 105 -5.86 -15.50 -9.09
CA ARG A 105 -6.75 -14.36 -9.34
C ARG A 105 -8.20 -14.81 -9.31
N LYS A 106 -8.95 -14.37 -8.29
CA LYS A 106 -10.33 -14.84 -8.01
C LYS A 106 -11.34 -14.57 -9.12
N ASP A 107 -11.13 -13.52 -9.92
CA ASP A 107 -11.97 -13.19 -11.09
C ASP A 107 -11.49 -13.81 -12.40
N SER A 108 -10.47 -14.65 -12.36
CA SER A 108 -9.94 -15.35 -13.53
C SER A 108 -10.73 -16.63 -13.84
N PRO A 109 -11.00 -16.93 -15.12
CA PRO A 109 -11.60 -18.21 -15.52
C PRO A 109 -10.68 -19.40 -15.27
N THR A 110 -9.39 -19.14 -15.00
CA THR A 110 -8.38 -20.17 -14.68
C THR A 110 -7.98 -20.17 -13.19
N TYR A 111 -8.76 -19.53 -12.31
CA TYR A 111 -8.52 -19.60 -10.87
C TYR A 111 -8.34 -21.03 -10.38
N GLY A 112 -7.29 -21.30 -9.60
CA GLY A 112 -6.94 -22.62 -9.11
C GLY A 112 -6.38 -23.60 -10.16
N LYS A 113 -6.31 -23.20 -11.45
CA LYS A 113 -5.66 -24.02 -12.47
C LYS A 113 -4.15 -23.79 -12.45
N TYR A 114 -3.41 -24.79 -12.91
CA TYR A 114 -1.95 -24.74 -12.96
C TYR A 114 -1.41 -24.99 -14.36
N THR A 115 -0.17 -24.58 -14.57
CA THR A 115 0.72 -25.04 -15.65
C THR A 115 2.00 -25.60 -15.03
N ALA A 116 2.61 -26.57 -15.71
CA ALA A 116 3.90 -27.13 -15.30
C ALA A 116 4.82 -27.22 -16.53
N VAL A 117 6.03 -26.68 -16.40
CA VAL A 117 7.00 -26.58 -17.50
C VAL A 117 8.35 -27.11 -17.05
N GLU A 118 8.96 -28.03 -17.80
CA GLU A 118 10.33 -28.47 -17.57
C GLU A 118 11.29 -27.41 -18.09
N LEU A 119 12.15 -26.91 -17.18
CA LEU A 119 13.21 -25.94 -17.48
C LEU A 119 14.56 -26.59 -17.28
N THR A 120 15.39 -26.55 -18.33
CA THR A 120 16.77 -27.07 -18.31
C THR A 120 17.71 -26.15 -19.09
N PRO A 121 19.03 -26.20 -18.83
CA PRO A 121 20.00 -25.51 -19.70
C PRO A 121 19.89 -25.96 -21.17
N GLU A 122 19.54 -27.22 -21.44
CA GLU A 122 19.51 -27.79 -22.78
C GLU A 122 18.32 -27.29 -23.59
N ASN A 123 17.12 -27.17 -22.96
CA ASN A 123 15.94 -26.72 -23.70
C ASN A 123 15.88 -25.18 -23.84
N GLY A 124 16.71 -24.42 -23.07
CA GLY A 124 16.78 -22.98 -23.16
C GLY A 124 15.48 -22.25 -22.90
N ARG A 125 14.62 -22.82 -22.08
CA ARG A 125 13.33 -22.26 -21.73
C ARG A 125 13.41 -21.43 -20.47
N MET A 126 12.75 -20.30 -20.50
CA MET A 126 12.40 -19.50 -19.33
C MET A 126 10.88 -19.47 -19.19
N LEU A 127 10.40 -19.24 -17.99
CA LEU A 127 8.97 -19.02 -17.76
C LEU A 127 8.75 -17.61 -17.24
N TYR A 128 7.84 -16.87 -17.90
CA TYR A 128 7.30 -15.64 -17.38
C TYR A 128 6.06 -15.93 -16.54
N VAL A 129 6.12 -15.58 -15.27
CA VAL A 129 5.05 -15.72 -14.28
C VAL A 129 4.51 -14.34 -13.96
N PRO A 130 3.28 -13.99 -14.33
CA PRO A 130 2.71 -12.67 -14.04
C PRO A 130 2.35 -12.51 -12.56
N ARG A 131 1.98 -11.28 -12.18
CA ARG A 131 1.42 -11.00 -10.85
C ARG A 131 0.10 -11.74 -10.63
N GLY A 132 -0.19 -12.08 -9.39
CA GLY A 132 -1.41 -12.79 -9.02
C GLY A 132 -1.34 -14.28 -9.21
N TYR A 133 -0.13 -14.84 -9.39
CA TYR A 133 0.10 -16.27 -9.48
C TYR A 133 0.93 -16.78 -8.31
N ALA A 134 0.62 -18.00 -7.82
CA ALA A 134 1.52 -18.75 -6.95
C ALA A 134 2.51 -19.52 -7.82
N HIS A 135 3.76 -19.60 -7.38
CA HIS A 135 4.86 -20.14 -8.12
C HIS A 135 5.74 -21.03 -7.27
N GLY A 136 6.21 -22.12 -7.85
CA GLY A 136 7.16 -23.04 -7.23
C GLY A 136 7.77 -23.99 -8.22
N PHE A 137 8.70 -24.84 -7.78
CA PHE A 137 9.32 -25.85 -8.62
C PHE A 137 9.68 -27.13 -7.85
N LEU A 138 9.78 -28.21 -8.59
CA LEU A 138 10.37 -29.48 -8.16
C LEU A 138 11.73 -29.66 -8.84
N ALA A 139 12.79 -29.85 -8.06
CA ALA A 139 14.12 -30.21 -8.61
C ALA A 139 14.12 -31.65 -9.11
N LEU A 140 14.41 -31.84 -10.40
CA LEU A 140 14.41 -33.15 -11.06
C LEU A 140 15.78 -33.83 -11.03
N THR A 141 16.83 -33.05 -10.84
CA THR A 141 18.22 -33.52 -10.74
C THR A 141 18.90 -33.00 -9.49
N ASP A 142 20.00 -33.60 -9.09
CA ASP A 142 20.85 -33.02 -8.07
C ASP A 142 21.52 -31.74 -8.56
N ASP A 143 21.80 -30.82 -7.62
CA ASP A 143 22.46 -29.55 -7.92
C ASP A 143 21.68 -28.64 -8.88
N ALA A 144 20.37 -28.81 -9.01
CA ALA A 144 19.53 -27.96 -9.85
C ALA A 144 19.66 -26.49 -9.42
N THR A 145 20.16 -25.64 -10.34
CA THR A 145 20.38 -24.20 -10.07
C THR A 145 19.31 -23.38 -10.80
N PHE A 146 18.48 -22.71 -10.01
CA PHE A 146 17.31 -22.00 -10.47
C PHE A 146 17.43 -20.51 -10.22
N ASN A 147 17.23 -19.69 -11.25
CA ASN A 147 17.37 -18.26 -11.24
C ASN A 147 16.02 -17.56 -11.36
N TYR A 148 15.86 -16.47 -10.62
CA TYR A 148 14.69 -15.60 -10.63
C TYR A 148 15.11 -14.16 -10.96
N MET A 149 14.50 -13.57 -11.94
CA MET A 149 14.48 -12.13 -12.15
C MET A 149 13.10 -11.63 -11.78
N VAL A 150 13.00 -10.68 -10.86
CA VAL A 150 11.73 -10.16 -10.37
C VAL A 150 11.66 -8.64 -10.47
N ASP A 151 10.45 -8.12 -10.62
CA ASP A 151 10.20 -6.70 -10.84
C ASP A 151 9.71 -5.95 -9.59
N ASN A 152 9.75 -6.61 -8.45
CA ASN A 152 9.55 -6.01 -7.13
C ASN A 152 10.48 -6.69 -6.12
N GLU A 153 10.88 -5.98 -5.05
CA GLU A 153 11.80 -6.52 -4.05
C GLU A 153 11.12 -7.57 -3.16
N TYR A 154 11.96 -8.42 -2.55
CA TYR A 154 11.46 -9.41 -1.60
C TYR A 154 11.01 -8.75 -0.30
N ALA A 155 9.74 -8.93 0.05
CA ALA A 155 9.10 -8.43 1.26
C ALA A 155 8.63 -9.61 2.13
N PRO A 156 9.41 -10.07 3.12
CA PRO A 156 9.10 -11.27 3.92
C PRO A 156 7.74 -11.20 4.62
N HIS A 157 7.32 -10.02 5.06
CA HIS A 157 6.04 -9.77 5.74
C HIS A 157 4.83 -9.86 4.82
N MET A 158 5.04 -9.78 3.50
CA MET A 158 4.00 -9.91 2.47
C MET A 158 4.03 -11.26 1.76
N GLU A 159 4.93 -12.15 2.16
CA GLU A 159 4.98 -13.48 1.56
C GLU A 159 3.77 -14.32 1.98
N GLY A 160 3.14 -14.93 0.99
CA GLY A 160 2.11 -15.93 1.12
C GLY A 160 2.43 -17.19 0.32
N GLY A 161 1.52 -18.15 0.37
CA GLY A 161 1.63 -19.37 -0.43
C GLY A 161 0.47 -20.32 -0.17
N VAL A 162 0.30 -21.26 -1.07
CA VAL A 162 -0.64 -22.36 -0.93
C VAL A 162 0.11 -23.69 -0.89
N ARG A 163 -0.52 -24.70 -0.31
CA ARG A 163 0.08 -26.02 -0.15
C ARG A 163 0.41 -26.64 -1.50
N TRP A 164 1.61 -27.16 -1.64
CA TRP A 164 2.10 -27.75 -2.89
C TRP A 164 1.22 -28.89 -3.42
N ASN A 165 0.64 -29.71 -2.53
CA ASN A 165 -0.23 -30.84 -2.83
C ASN A 165 -1.73 -30.56 -2.55
N ASP A 166 -2.15 -29.32 -2.75
CA ASP A 166 -3.54 -28.90 -2.57
C ASP A 166 -4.50 -29.73 -3.44
N PRO A 167 -5.58 -30.30 -2.84
CA PRO A 167 -6.49 -31.18 -3.56
C PRO A 167 -7.37 -30.48 -4.60
N GLU A 168 -7.62 -29.16 -4.46
CA GLU A 168 -8.39 -28.39 -5.44
C GLU A 168 -7.54 -28.04 -6.65
N ILE A 169 -6.26 -27.71 -6.46
CA ILE A 169 -5.29 -27.48 -7.54
C ILE A 169 -5.02 -28.80 -8.27
N ASN A 170 -4.97 -29.89 -7.54
CA ASN A 170 -4.88 -31.26 -8.03
C ASN A 170 -3.71 -31.51 -9.02
N ILE A 171 -2.49 -31.07 -8.65
CA ILE A 171 -1.28 -31.41 -9.41
C ILE A 171 -1.00 -32.92 -9.23
N PRO A 172 -0.76 -33.68 -10.30
CA PRO A 172 -0.61 -35.15 -10.23
C PRO A 172 0.80 -35.54 -9.74
N TRP A 173 1.14 -35.16 -8.50
CA TRP A 173 2.47 -35.36 -7.92
C TRP A 173 2.92 -36.82 -7.91
N GLU A 174 2.03 -37.76 -7.65
CA GLU A 174 2.37 -39.19 -7.63
C GLU A 174 2.89 -39.67 -9.01
N GLU A 175 2.24 -39.25 -10.11
CA GLU A 175 2.67 -39.56 -11.45
C GLU A 175 3.99 -38.87 -11.81
N ILE A 176 4.17 -37.61 -11.35
CA ILE A 176 5.39 -36.82 -11.52
C ILE A 176 6.55 -37.51 -10.79
N PHE A 177 6.37 -37.84 -9.51
CA PHE A 177 7.41 -38.53 -8.72
C PHE A 177 7.83 -39.84 -9.33
N LYS A 178 6.85 -40.66 -9.76
CA LYS A 178 7.11 -41.91 -10.45
C LYS A 178 7.89 -41.71 -11.75
N LYS A 179 7.53 -40.70 -12.55
CA LYS A 179 8.21 -40.38 -13.83
C LYS A 179 9.67 -40.04 -13.62
N TYR A 180 10.01 -39.25 -12.57
CA TYR A 180 11.37 -38.77 -12.33
C TYR A 180 12.16 -39.56 -11.27
N GLY A 181 11.57 -40.68 -10.76
CA GLY A 181 12.20 -41.54 -9.76
C GLY A 181 12.49 -40.79 -8.46
N ILE A 182 11.48 -40.11 -7.92
CA ILE A 182 11.48 -39.42 -6.64
C ILE A 182 10.57 -40.24 -5.71
N GLU A 183 11.12 -40.70 -4.58
CA GLU A 183 10.36 -41.49 -3.60
C GLU A 183 9.52 -40.58 -2.68
N GLU A 184 10.17 -39.58 -2.13
CA GLU A 184 9.52 -38.58 -1.26
C GLU A 184 10.07 -37.16 -1.57
N PRO A 185 9.22 -36.11 -1.55
CA PRO A 185 9.68 -34.74 -1.74
C PRO A 185 10.43 -34.22 -0.52
N LEU A 186 11.47 -33.42 -0.76
CA LEU A 186 12.16 -32.64 0.26
C LEU A 186 11.51 -31.26 0.41
N LEU A 187 10.98 -30.99 1.60
CA LEU A 187 10.24 -29.76 1.91
C LEU A 187 10.85 -29.05 3.13
N SER A 188 10.85 -27.73 3.09
CA SER A 188 10.99 -26.95 4.34
C SER A 188 9.71 -27.05 5.18
N ASP A 189 9.81 -26.83 6.49
CA ASP A 189 8.61 -26.79 7.37
C ASP A 189 7.62 -25.74 6.85
N LYS A 190 8.12 -24.59 6.42
CA LYS A 190 7.32 -23.52 5.84
C LYS A 190 6.52 -23.96 4.60
N ASP A 191 7.10 -24.76 3.70
CA ASP A 191 6.42 -25.23 2.49
C ASP A 191 5.48 -26.39 2.77
N ARG A 192 5.77 -27.20 3.79
CA ARG A 192 4.91 -28.29 4.25
C ARG A 192 3.62 -27.77 4.89
N ASP A 193 3.72 -26.69 5.69
CA ASP A 193 2.63 -26.21 6.54
C ASP A 193 1.81 -25.08 5.90
N ARG A 194 1.94 -24.85 4.57
CA ARG A 194 1.11 -23.88 3.84
C ARG A 194 -0.37 -24.23 3.91
N ILE A 195 -1.19 -23.19 3.88
CA ILE A 195 -2.67 -23.30 3.88
C ILE A 195 -3.19 -23.88 2.57
N LEU A 196 -4.42 -24.37 2.58
CA LEU A 196 -5.12 -24.79 1.37
C LEU A 196 -5.58 -23.58 0.53
N LEU A 197 -5.85 -23.82 -0.75
CA LEU A 197 -6.38 -22.80 -1.67
C LEU A 197 -7.70 -22.22 -1.15
N SER A 198 -8.59 -23.09 -0.63
CA SER A 198 -9.88 -22.72 -0.04
C SER A 198 -9.76 -21.86 1.24
N GLU A 199 -8.61 -21.94 1.92
CA GLU A 199 -8.30 -21.14 3.12
C GLU A 199 -7.58 -19.83 2.79
N SER A 200 -7.21 -19.62 1.52
CA SER A 200 -6.45 -18.45 1.09
C SER A 200 -7.33 -17.21 1.02
N GLU A 201 -7.01 -16.23 1.86
CA GLU A 201 -7.67 -14.92 1.88
C GLU A 201 -7.12 -13.95 0.82
N VAL A 202 -6.15 -14.39 0.02
CA VAL A 202 -5.57 -13.56 -1.04
C VAL A 202 -6.63 -13.16 -2.06
N ASN A 203 -6.66 -11.89 -2.40
CA ASN A 203 -7.63 -11.31 -3.33
C ASN A 203 -6.94 -10.68 -4.55
N PHE A 204 -6.13 -11.48 -5.26
CA PHE A 204 -5.63 -11.04 -6.57
C PHE A 204 -6.78 -10.97 -7.57
N LEU A 205 -6.74 -9.96 -8.44
CA LEU A 205 -7.69 -9.75 -9.53
C LEU A 205 -6.97 -9.76 -10.86
N LYS A 206 -7.67 -10.22 -11.90
CA LYS A 206 -7.18 -10.20 -13.29
C LYS A 206 -7.16 -8.78 -13.85
N ARG A 207 -8.16 -7.97 -13.49
CA ARG A 207 -8.22 -6.56 -13.82
C ARG A 207 -7.38 -5.72 -12.85
N PRO A 208 -6.87 -4.55 -13.25
CA PRO A 208 -6.28 -3.59 -12.32
C PRO A 208 -7.27 -3.24 -11.20
N LYS A 209 -6.75 -3.04 -9.99
CA LYS A 209 -7.54 -2.50 -8.89
C LYS A 209 -7.97 -1.08 -9.21
N ARG A 210 -9.16 -0.71 -8.75
CA ARG A 210 -9.74 0.62 -8.89
C ARG A 210 -9.72 1.33 -7.55
N TYR A 211 -9.14 2.50 -7.54
CA TYR A 211 -9.00 3.31 -6.34
C TYR A 211 -9.80 4.59 -6.46
N LEU A 212 -10.65 4.89 -5.49
CA LEU A 212 -11.34 6.16 -5.38
C LEU A 212 -10.75 6.94 -4.21
N VAL A 213 -10.28 8.17 -4.45
CA VAL A 213 -9.73 9.06 -3.42
C VAL A 213 -10.57 10.31 -3.34
N THR A 214 -11.27 10.52 -2.21
CA THR A 214 -11.99 11.77 -1.94
C THR A 214 -11.09 12.76 -1.23
N GLY A 215 -11.30 14.06 -1.42
CA GLY A 215 -10.41 15.07 -0.87
C GLY A 215 -9.01 15.00 -1.49
N ALA A 216 -8.92 14.59 -2.76
CA ALA A 216 -7.67 14.38 -3.48
C ALA A 216 -6.80 15.64 -3.64
N SER A 217 -7.39 16.83 -3.56
CA SER A 217 -6.67 18.11 -3.53
C SER A 217 -6.22 18.54 -2.11
N GLY A 218 -6.54 17.77 -1.07
CA GLY A 218 -6.06 17.97 0.31
C GLY A 218 -4.66 17.42 0.52
N GLN A 219 -4.08 17.61 1.73
CA GLN A 219 -2.73 17.13 2.04
C GLN A 219 -2.61 15.61 1.88
N LEU A 220 -3.39 14.84 2.61
CA LEU A 220 -3.32 13.38 2.61
C LEU A 220 -3.80 12.75 1.30
N GLY A 221 -4.95 13.22 0.76
CA GLY A 221 -5.48 12.68 -0.48
C GLY A 221 -4.53 12.85 -1.67
N TYR A 222 -3.81 13.98 -1.73
CA TYR A 222 -2.78 14.24 -2.73
C TYR A 222 -1.64 13.21 -2.65
N ASP A 223 -1.13 12.94 -1.45
CA ASP A 223 -0.01 12.02 -1.27
C ASP A 223 -0.44 10.56 -1.45
N ILE A 224 -1.70 10.18 -1.13
CA ILE A 224 -2.24 8.87 -1.48
C ILE A 224 -2.28 8.67 -3.00
N VAL A 225 -2.75 9.66 -3.76
CA VAL A 225 -2.74 9.59 -5.23
C VAL A 225 -1.33 9.45 -5.79
N ASN A 226 -0.37 10.18 -5.21
CA ASN A 226 1.03 10.08 -5.62
C ASN A 226 1.62 8.71 -5.28
N GLU A 227 1.36 8.18 -4.10
CA GLU A 227 1.84 6.86 -3.68
C GLU A 227 1.28 5.75 -4.59
N LEU A 228 -0.01 5.77 -4.90
CA LEU A 228 -0.63 4.83 -5.84
C LEU A 228 0.05 4.90 -7.21
N LYS A 229 0.28 6.10 -7.74
CA LYS A 229 1.00 6.28 -9.01
C LYS A 229 2.45 5.79 -8.95
N LEU A 230 3.16 6.02 -7.86
CA LEU A 230 4.52 5.51 -7.66
C LEU A 230 4.57 3.98 -7.66
N ARG A 231 3.52 3.33 -7.17
CA ARG A 231 3.36 1.87 -7.23
C ARG A 231 2.93 1.36 -8.61
N GLY A 232 2.67 2.27 -9.54
CA GLY A 232 2.24 1.97 -10.91
C GLY A 232 0.77 1.60 -11.01
N GLU A 233 -0.07 2.02 -10.06
CA GLU A 233 -1.51 1.92 -10.18
C GLU A 233 -2.02 2.97 -11.18
N GLU A 234 -2.87 2.54 -12.12
CA GLU A 234 -3.33 3.40 -13.23
C GLU A 234 -4.81 3.78 -13.10
N ASP A 235 -5.63 2.92 -12.49
CA ASP A 235 -7.08 3.14 -12.37
C ASP A 235 -7.41 3.86 -11.06
N ILE A 236 -7.12 5.16 -11.02
CA ILE A 236 -7.28 6.03 -9.85
C ILE A 236 -8.28 7.14 -10.16
N LEU A 237 -9.43 7.14 -9.49
CA LEU A 237 -10.42 8.22 -9.54
C LEU A 237 -10.19 9.18 -8.36
N ALA A 238 -9.46 10.25 -8.62
CA ALA A 238 -9.12 11.29 -7.65
C ALA A 238 -10.17 12.43 -7.70
N LEU A 239 -10.93 12.62 -6.63
CA LEU A 239 -12.05 13.55 -6.57
C LEU A 239 -11.87 14.57 -5.44
N ASP A 240 -12.15 15.83 -5.77
CA ASP A 240 -12.34 16.91 -4.80
C ASP A 240 -13.81 17.35 -4.78
N SER A 241 -14.14 18.34 -3.94
CA SER A 241 -15.50 18.82 -3.77
C SER A 241 -16.12 19.48 -5.02
N SER A 242 -15.32 19.86 -6.01
CA SER A 242 -15.81 20.41 -7.29
C SER A 242 -16.27 19.32 -8.25
N LEU A 243 -15.77 18.09 -8.07
CA LEU A 243 -16.06 16.92 -8.90
C LEU A 243 -17.10 16.01 -8.26
N MET A 244 -17.09 15.90 -6.92
CA MET A 244 -18.06 15.13 -6.15
C MET A 244 -18.34 15.80 -4.81
N ASP A 245 -19.57 16.27 -4.62
CA ASP A 245 -20.05 16.67 -3.31
C ASP A 245 -20.46 15.42 -2.51
N ILE A 246 -19.68 15.07 -1.49
CA ILE A 246 -19.97 13.89 -0.66
C ILE A 246 -21.29 14.01 0.11
N THR A 247 -21.82 15.23 0.28
CA THR A 247 -23.12 15.46 0.94
C THR A 247 -24.31 15.19 0.02
N ASP A 248 -24.08 15.09 -1.29
CA ASP A 248 -25.08 14.69 -2.28
C ASP A 248 -25.09 13.16 -2.44
N ARG A 249 -26.04 12.51 -1.77
CA ARG A 249 -26.18 11.06 -1.79
C ARG A 249 -26.35 10.47 -3.20
N GLU A 250 -27.14 11.13 -4.04
CA GLU A 250 -27.43 10.63 -5.38
C GLU A 250 -26.17 10.68 -6.26
N GLN A 251 -25.42 11.77 -6.17
CA GLN A 251 -24.15 11.93 -6.88
C GLN A 251 -23.12 10.88 -6.43
N VAL A 252 -22.95 10.70 -5.11
CA VAL A 252 -22.04 9.69 -4.54
C VAL A 252 -22.38 8.29 -5.03
N MET A 253 -23.65 7.89 -4.88
CA MET A 253 -24.10 6.56 -5.31
C MET A 253 -23.91 6.33 -6.81
N LYS A 254 -24.23 7.34 -7.62
CA LYS A 254 -24.04 7.27 -9.08
C LYS A 254 -22.60 7.06 -9.47
N ILE A 255 -21.68 7.85 -8.90
CA ILE A 255 -20.24 7.79 -9.22
C ILE A 255 -19.66 6.45 -8.75
N VAL A 256 -19.88 6.08 -7.48
CA VAL A 256 -19.30 4.86 -6.90
C VAL A 256 -19.82 3.60 -7.60
N LYS A 257 -21.12 3.52 -7.90
CA LYS A 257 -21.70 2.38 -8.65
C LYS A 257 -21.21 2.28 -10.09
N ALA A 258 -20.99 3.40 -10.75
CA ALA A 258 -20.47 3.41 -12.11
C ALA A 258 -19.00 3.02 -12.17
N TYR A 259 -18.19 3.53 -11.25
CA TYR A 259 -16.75 3.28 -11.21
C TYR A 259 -16.41 1.93 -10.60
N LYS A 260 -17.15 1.47 -9.57
CA LYS A 260 -16.95 0.23 -8.81
C LYS A 260 -15.52 0.12 -8.27
N PRO A 261 -15.10 1.03 -7.37
CA PRO A 261 -13.78 0.95 -6.76
C PRO A 261 -13.63 -0.31 -5.90
N ASP A 262 -12.41 -0.84 -5.79
CA ASP A 262 -12.05 -1.88 -4.84
C ASP A 262 -11.68 -1.27 -3.48
N VAL A 263 -11.10 -0.05 -3.49
CA VAL A 263 -10.71 0.71 -2.30
C VAL A 263 -11.16 2.16 -2.42
N ILE A 264 -11.75 2.68 -1.36
CA ILE A 264 -12.09 4.10 -1.20
C ILE A 264 -11.22 4.70 -0.09
N TYR A 265 -10.34 5.65 -0.44
CA TYR A 265 -9.63 6.48 0.53
C TYR A 265 -10.45 7.72 0.80
N HIS A 266 -11.09 7.76 1.96
CA HIS A 266 -11.96 8.87 2.35
C HIS A 266 -11.19 9.92 3.15
N CYS A 267 -10.59 10.89 2.42
CA CYS A 267 -9.84 12.02 2.99
C CYS A 267 -10.63 13.34 2.98
N ALA A 268 -11.79 13.39 2.32
CA ALA A 268 -12.65 14.57 2.33
C ALA A 268 -13.24 14.78 3.73
N ALA A 269 -13.06 15.96 4.29
CA ALA A 269 -13.59 16.34 5.59
C ALA A 269 -13.66 17.86 5.75
N TRP A 270 -14.53 18.34 6.60
CA TRP A 270 -14.44 19.67 7.18
C TRP A 270 -13.33 19.68 8.22
N THR A 271 -12.26 20.44 7.98
CA THR A 271 -11.06 20.47 8.84
C THR A 271 -10.80 21.84 9.50
N ALA A 272 -11.65 22.82 9.26
CA ALA A 272 -11.56 24.14 9.86
C ALA A 272 -12.13 24.11 11.29
N VAL A 273 -11.30 23.68 12.27
CA VAL A 273 -11.69 23.34 13.64
C VAL A 273 -12.45 24.47 14.33
N ASP A 274 -11.95 25.71 14.31
CA ASP A 274 -12.60 26.86 14.97
C ASP A 274 -13.93 27.22 14.24
N LYS A 275 -13.95 27.16 12.92
CA LYS A 275 -15.18 27.44 12.15
C LYS A 275 -16.27 26.37 12.35
N ALA A 276 -15.90 25.17 12.76
CA ALA A 276 -16.86 24.13 13.07
C ALA A 276 -17.76 24.50 14.25
N GLU A 277 -17.24 25.27 15.23
CA GLU A 277 -18.04 25.76 16.36
C GLU A 277 -19.12 26.77 15.91
N GLU A 278 -18.83 27.57 14.88
CA GLU A 278 -19.77 28.57 14.33
C GLU A 278 -20.74 27.94 13.30
N LEU A 279 -20.30 26.93 12.54
CA LEU A 279 -21.00 26.31 11.42
C LEU A 279 -21.19 24.80 11.67
N SER A 280 -21.72 24.47 12.85
CA SER A 280 -21.85 23.08 13.31
C SER A 280 -22.68 22.20 12.35
N ASP A 281 -23.75 22.73 11.79
CA ASP A 281 -24.62 21.99 10.86
C ASP A 281 -23.88 21.66 9.55
N ASP A 282 -23.12 22.61 9.01
CA ASP A 282 -22.33 22.39 7.80
C ASP A 282 -21.19 21.38 8.05
N CYS A 283 -20.52 21.48 9.21
CA CYS A 283 -19.51 20.52 9.62
C CYS A 283 -20.09 19.12 9.76
N ARG A 284 -21.25 18.98 10.41
CA ARG A 284 -21.99 17.71 10.55
C ARG A 284 -22.42 17.14 9.20
N LYS A 285 -22.92 17.97 8.33
CA LYS A 285 -23.32 17.57 6.97
C LYS A 285 -22.15 16.94 6.21
N VAL A 286 -20.97 17.55 6.27
CA VAL A 286 -19.78 17.02 5.58
C VAL A 286 -19.23 15.78 6.29
N ASN A 287 -18.93 15.87 7.60
CA ASN A 287 -18.18 14.83 8.31
C ASN A 287 -19.03 13.61 8.69
N VAL A 288 -20.35 13.77 8.86
CA VAL A 288 -21.24 12.66 9.24
C VAL A 288 -22.05 12.20 8.03
N GLU A 289 -22.88 13.08 7.43
CA GLU A 289 -23.77 12.66 6.33
C GLU A 289 -22.97 12.32 5.07
N GLY A 290 -21.94 13.10 4.75
CA GLY A 290 -21.04 12.81 3.63
C GLY A 290 -20.30 11.49 3.81
N THR A 291 -19.78 11.22 5.02
CA THR A 291 -19.14 9.94 5.36
C THR A 291 -20.12 8.77 5.27
N LYS A 292 -21.36 8.95 5.78
CA LYS A 292 -22.44 7.97 5.65
C LYS A 292 -22.74 7.62 4.19
N ASN A 293 -22.86 8.63 3.32
CA ASN A 293 -23.14 8.42 1.91
C ASN A 293 -22.05 7.57 1.23
N LEU A 294 -20.76 7.87 1.53
CA LEU A 294 -19.64 7.09 1.01
C LEU A 294 -19.60 5.68 1.59
N THR A 295 -19.89 5.53 2.89
CA THR A 295 -19.96 4.21 3.53
C THR A 295 -21.07 3.36 2.92
N ASP A 296 -22.29 3.90 2.77
CA ASP A 296 -23.40 3.20 2.12
C ASP A 296 -23.01 2.75 0.69
N ALA A 297 -22.37 3.65 -0.07
CA ALA A 297 -21.94 3.34 -1.42
C ALA A 297 -20.80 2.29 -1.46
N SER A 298 -19.86 2.33 -0.50
CA SER A 298 -18.79 1.33 -0.39
C SER A 298 -19.34 -0.07 -0.08
N ILE A 299 -20.32 -0.18 0.81
CA ILE A 299 -21.01 -1.43 1.12
C ILE A 299 -21.72 -1.98 -0.12
N GLU A 300 -22.43 -1.12 -0.85
CA GLU A 300 -23.20 -1.50 -2.05
C GLU A 300 -22.32 -2.13 -3.15
N VAL A 301 -21.07 -1.66 -3.29
CA VAL A 301 -20.13 -2.18 -4.31
C VAL A 301 -19.11 -3.16 -3.75
N GLY A 302 -19.13 -3.43 -2.45
CA GLY A 302 -18.17 -4.33 -1.78
C GLY A 302 -16.77 -3.74 -1.63
N ALA A 303 -16.61 -2.41 -1.69
CA ALA A 303 -15.31 -1.75 -1.57
C ALA A 303 -14.81 -1.70 -0.12
N LYS A 304 -13.49 -1.78 0.06
CA LYS A 304 -12.83 -1.37 1.31
C LYS A 304 -12.94 0.14 1.47
N ILE A 305 -13.05 0.61 2.71
CA ILE A 305 -13.02 2.05 3.03
C ILE A 305 -11.93 2.36 4.05
N VAL A 306 -11.03 3.28 3.70
CA VAL A 306 -9.97 3.81 4.57
C VAL A 306 -10.35 5.24 4.95
N TYR A 307 -10.66 5.46 6.21
CA TYR A 307 -11.16 6.73 6.73
C TYR A 307 -10.11 7.45 7.57
N ALA A 308 -9.77 8.67 7.18
CA ALA A 308 -8.90 9.54 7.96
C ALA A 308 -9.70 10.18 9.10
N SER A 309 -9.52 9.70 10.33
CA SER A 309 -10.07 10.26 11.57
C SER A 309 -9.04 11.16 12.28
N THR A 310 -9.23 11.47 13.55
CA THR A 310 -8.44 12.47 14.29
C THR A 310 -8.27 12.09 15.76
N ASP A 311 -7.22 12.59 16.39
CA ASP A 311 -7.00 12.60 17.84
C ASP A 311 -8.08 13.39 18.61
N TYR A 312 -8.77 14.34 17.98
CA TYR A 312 -9.87 15.13 18.57
C TYR A 312 -11.10 14.30 18.95
N VAL A 313 -11.14 13.01 18.62
CA VAL A 313 -12.17 12.11 19.14
C VAL A 313 -12.02 11.87 20.65
N PHE A 314 -10.85 12.17 21.22
CA PHE A 314 -10.56 12.10 22.64
C PHE A 314 -10.64 13.48 23.31
N ASP A 315 -10.89 13.49 24.63
CA ASP A 315 -10.99 14.71 25.42
C ASP A 315 -9.62 15.39 25.71
N GLY A 316 -8.53 14.65 25.61
CA GLY A 316 -7.19 15.16 25.94
C GLY A 316 -6.93 15.35 27.43
N GLU A 317 -7.75 14.74 28.32
CA GLU A 317 -7.70 14.92 29.78
C GLU A 317 -6.88 13.85 30.51
N LYS A 318 -6.40 12.78 29.81
CA LYS A 318 -5.47 11.81 30.41
C LYS A 318 -4.21 12.52 30.92
N ASP A 319 -3.57 11.91 31.95
CA ASP A 319 -2.25 12.39 32.42
C ASP A 319 -1.29 12.51 31.25
N ILE A 320 -0.45 13.54 31.28
CA ILE A 320 0.46 13.81 30.16
C ILE A 320 1.48 12.69 29.91
N ASN A 321 1.69 11.80 30.85
CA ASN A 321 2.53 10.62 30.72
C ASN A 321 1.81 9.41 30.09
N GLU A 322 0.48 9.45 30.01
CA GLU A 322 -0.34 8.40 29.42
C GLU A 322 -0.59 8.62 27.94
N THR A 323 -1.01 7.58 27.23
CA THR A 323 -1.40 7.58 25.82
C THR A 323 -2.84 7.13 25.64
N TYR A 324 -3.47 7.53 24.53
CA TYR A 324 -4.77 7.02 24.13
C TYR A 324 -4.57 5.81 23.21
N THR A 325 -5.16 4.69 23.57
CA THR A 325 -5.24 3.48 22.74
C THR A 325 -6.48 3.51 21.86
N GLU A 326 -6.59 2.57 20.94
CA GLU A 326 -7.79 2.41 20.11
C GLU A 326 -9.02 1.99 20.90
N GLU A 327 -8.80 1.33 22.07
CA GLU A 327 -9.85 0.83 22.98
C GLU A 327 -10.38 1.90 23.97
N ASP A 328 -9.70 3.04 24.06
CA ASP A 328 -10.18 4.13 24.90
C ASP A 328 -11.48 4.72 24.34
N THR A 329 -12.42 4.96 25.24
CA THR A 329 -13.73 5.50 24.87
C THR A 329 -13.58 6.94 24.34
N PRO A 330 -14.01 7.22 23.10
CA PRO A 330 -14.05 8.59 22.59
C PRO A 330 -14.93 9.53 23.44
N ASN A 331 -14.42 10.72 23.68
CA ASN A 331 -15.12 11.77 24.44
C ASN A 331 -14.80 13.16 23.85
N PRO A 332 -15.18 13.45 22.60
CA PRO A 332 -14.82 14.69 21.92
C PRO A 332 -15.38 15.93 22.63
N LYS A 333 -14.59 17.00 22.70
CA LYS A 333 -14.96 18.27 23.35
C LYS A 333 -15.20 19.41 22.36
N SER A 334 -15.04 19.16 21.06
CA SER A 334 -15.28 20.13 19.97
C SER A 334 -16.26 19.58 18.96
N VAL A 335 -16.96 20.45 18.23
CA VAL A 335 -17.84 20.05 17.13
C VAL A 335 -17.09 19.28 16.06
N TYR A 336 -15.85 19.68 15.74
CA TYR A 336 -15.01 18.95 14.81
C TYR A 336 -14.75 17.51 15.28
N GLY A 337 -14.30 17.35 16.53
CA GLY A 337 -14.03 16.02 17.12
C GLY A 337 -15.28 15.15 17.17
N GLU A 338 -16.41 15.71 17.63
CA GLU A 338 -17.70 15.02 17.67
C GLU A 338 -18.14 14.52 16.28
N THR A 339 -18.07 15.39 15.27
CA THR A 339 -18.51 15.03 13.91
C THR A 339 -17.58 14.01 13.26
N LYS A 340 -16.28 14.05 13.54
CA LYS A 340 -15.32 13.03 13.09
C LYS A 340 -15.57 11.67 13.76
N TYR A 341 -15.87 11.68 15.07
CA TYR A 341 -16.23 10.45 15.79
C TYR A 341 -17.55 9.85 15.26
N LEU A 342 -18.58 10.66 15.02
CA LEU A 342 -19.82 10.17 14.41
C LEU A 342 -19.58 9.63 12.99
N GLY A 343 -18.61 10.18 12.26
CA GLY A 343 -18.14 9.61 11.00
C GLY A 343 -17.47 8.23 11.18
N GLU A 344 -16.68 8.00 12.25
CA GLU A 344 -16.16 6.67 12.57
C GLU A 344 -17.30 5.66 12.76
N GLU A 345 -18.37 6.03 13.49
CA GLU A 345 -19.54 5.16 13.71
C GLU A 345 -20.24 4.77 12.39
N GLU A 346 -20.34 5.70 11.45
CA GLU A 346 -20.88 5.38 10.13
C GLU A 346 -19.95 4.42 9.37
N VAL A 347 -18.63 4.63 9.40
CA VAL A 347 -17.65 3.80 8.71
C VAL A 347 -17.60 2.38 9.26
N ARG A 348 -17.79 2.17 10.58
CA ARG A 348 -17.84 0.83 11.21
C ARG A 348 -18.96 -0.06 10.67
N ARG A 349 -19.95 0.49 10.00
CA ARG A 349 -21.01 -0.28 9.33
C ARG A 349 -20.51 -1.07 8.13
N ASN A 350 -19.41 -0.65 7.51
CA ASN A 350 -18.73 -1.46 6.49
C ASN A 350 -17.77 -2.44 7.17
N PRO A 351 -17.94 -3.76 7.05
CA PRO A 351 -17.05 -4.75 7.67
C PRO A 351 -15.60 -4.63 7.16
N ASN A 352 -15.41 -4.11 5.93
CA ASN A 352 -14.11 -3.95 5.27
C ASN A 352 -13.57 -2.52 5.47
N HIS A 353 -13.41 -2.08 6.72
CA HIS A 353 -13.00 -0.71 7.02
C HIS A 353 -11.65 -0.61 7.73
N PHE A 354 -10.96 0.50 7.47
CA PHE A 354 -9.86 1.00 8.27
C PHE A 354 -10.20 2.41 8.75
N ILE A 355 -10.24 2.62 10.05
CA ILE A 355 -10.33 3.93 10.67
C ILE A 355 -8.94 4.29 11.16
N THR A 356 -8.38 5.40 10.70
CA THR A 356 -7.03 5.84 11.06
C THR A 356 -7.10 7.17 11.80
N ARG A 357 -6.83 7.14 13.12
CA ARG A 357 -6.76 8.33 13.95
C ARG A 357 -5.38 8.94 13.83
N ILE A 358 -5.33 10.13 13.32
CA ILE A 358 -4.10 10.87 13.01
C ILE A 358 -4.09 12.21 13.75
N SER A 359 -2.91 12.81 13.95
CA SER A 359 -2.79 14.14 14.53
C SER A 359 -1.75 14.98 13.80
N TRP A 360 -1.88 16.30 13.86
CA TRP A 360 -0.87 17.30 13.48
C TRP A 360 -0.29 17.06 12.08
N VAL A 361 -1.18 16.87 11.12
CA VAL A 361 -0.83 16.47 9.76
C VAL A 361 -0.13 17.59 8.99
N PHE A 362 0.98 17.26 8.32
CA PHE A 362 1.69 18.16 7.41
C PHE A 362 2.13 17.44 6.15
N GLY A 363 2.11 18.15 5.01
CA GLY A 363 2.46 17.63 3.69
C GLY A 363 2.66 18.71 2.66
N GLU A 364 3.03 18.29 1.44
CA GLU A 364 3.39 19.22 0.38
C GLU A 364 2.18 20.06 -0.07
N ASN A 365 1.03 19.45 -0.21
CA ASN A 365 -0.16 20.15 -0.70
C ASN A 365 -0.92 20.86 0.43
N GLY A 366 -1.55 21.99 0.13
CA GLY A 366 -2.31 22.78 1.11
C GLY A 366 -1.46 23.54 2.13
N ASN A 367 -2.13 24.04 3.17
CA ASN A 367 -1.52 24.78 4.28
C ASN A 367 -1.33 23.88 5.50
N ASN A 368 -0.25 24.08 6.23
CA ASN A 368 0.04 23.35 7.48
C ASN A 368 0.89 24.19 8.44
N PHE A 369 1.12 23.63 9.63
CA PHE A 369 1.87 24.31 10.68
C PHE A 369 3.31 24.63 10.25
N VAL A 370 4.01 23.70 9.59
CA VAL A 370 5.40 23.90 9.14
C VAL A 370 5.51 25.10 8.19
N LYS A 371 4.67 25.14 7.16
CA LYS A 371 4.63 26.28 6.21
C LYS A 371 4.28 27.58 6.91
N THR A 372 3.37 27.53 7.88
CA THR A 372 2.96 28.71 8.64
C THR A 372 4.12 29.23 9.48
N MET A 373 4.82 28.36 10.20
CA MET A 373 5.99 28.75 11.01
C MET A 373 7.09 29.35 10.16
N LEU A 374 7.45 28.73 9.04
CA LEU A 374 8.45 29.26 8.12
C LEU A 374 8.08 30.64 7.54
N LYS A 375 6.80 30.83 7.18
CA LYS A 375 6.29 32.12 6.68
C LYS A 375 6.30 33.20 7.75
N LEU A 376 6.02 32.85 9.00
CA LEU A 376 6.07 33.79 10.13
C LEU A 376 7.51 34.10 10.51
N ALA A 377 8.42 33.15 10.45
CA ALA A 377 9.84 33.32 10.69
C ALA A 377 10.50 34.35 9.75
N ASP A 378 10.01 34.45 8.49
CA ASP A 378 10.47 35.46 7.54
C ASP A 378 10.05 36.91 7.93
N LYS A 379 9.10 37.04 8.87
CA LYS A 379 8.50 38.35 9.25
C LYS A 379 8.81 38.79 10.68
N TYR A 380 8.96 37.85 11.59
CA TYR A 380 9.07 38.13 13.02
C TYR A 380 10.31 37.48 13.63
N PRO A 381 11.05 38.20 14.47
CA PRO A 381 12.25 37.65 15.12
C PRO A 381 11.91 36.71 16.28
N GLU A 382 10.68 36.76 16.78
CA GLU A 382 10.19 35.89 17.86
C GLU A 382 8.73 35.51 17.63
N LEU A 383 8.39 34.25 17.93
CA LEU A 383 7.04 33.70 17.83
C LEU A 383 6.63 33.07 19.15
N LYS A 384 5.44 33.43 19.65
CA LYS A 384 4.79 32.74 20.78
C LYS A 384 4.11 31.45 20.26
N VAL A 385 4.46 30.33 20.86
CA VAL A 385 3.87 29.01 20.46
C VAL A 385 3.49 28.22 21.72
N VAL A 386 2.34 27.54 21.64
CA VAL A 386 1.77 26.77 22.74
C VAL A 386 2.69 25.58 23.11
N ASN A 387 2.90 25.37 24.42
CA ASN A 387 3.82 24.36 24.97
C ASN A 387 3.13 23.29 25.84
N ASP A 388 1.87 23.47 26.17
CA ASP A 388 1.08 22.57 27.03
C ASP A 388 0.08 21.69 26.29
N GLN A 389 0.21 21.62 24.97
CA GLN A 389 -0.47 20.66 24.10
C GLN A 389 0.60 19.72 23.52
N ILE A 390 0.47 18.42 23.78
CA ILE A 390 1.46 17.40 23.40
C ILE A 390 0.83 16.41 22.45
N GLY A 391 1.49 16.16 21.32
CA GLY A 391 1.03 15.23 20.27
C GLY A 391 2.16 14.74 19.38
N SER A 392 1.81 14.14 18.26
CA SER A 392 2.76 13.65 17.25
C SER A 392 2.51 14.34 15.91
N PRO A 393 3.46 15.11 15.39
CA PRO A 393 3.41 15.56 14.00
C PRO A 393 3.42 14.37 13.03
N THR A 394 2.58 14.43 11.99
CA THR A 394 2.39 13.30 11.06
C THR A 394 2.58 13.75 9.61
N TYR A 395 3.59 13.18 8.94
CA TYR A 395 3.91 13.48 7.55
C TYR A 395 3.03 12.66 6.60
N THR A 396 2.32 13.33 5.71
CA THR A 396 1.35 12.70 4.81
C THR A 396 1.95 11.69 3.84
N VAL A 397 3.22 11.82 3.47
CA VAL A 397 3.92 10.84 2.61
C VAL A 397 4.10 9.51 3.35
N ASP A 398 4.53 9.54 4.62
CA ASP A 398 4.67 8.34 5.44
C ASP A 398 3.30 7.69 5.68
N LEU A 399 2.31 8.53 5.97
CA LEU A 399 0.94 8.09 6.19
C LEU A 399 0.34 7.46 4.92
N ALA A 400 0.47 8.10 3.76
CA ALA A 400 -0.04 7.59 2.49
C ALA A 400 0.53 6.21 2.14
N LYS A 401 1.85 6.03 2.32
CA LYS A 401 2.51 4.75 2.11
C LYS A 401 1.89 3.65 2.98
N LEU A 402 1.74 3.92 4.26
CA LEU A 402 1.15 2.95 5.20
C LEU A 402 -0.32 2.66 4.88
N LEU A 403 -1.14 3.69 4.60
CA LEU A 403 -2.56 3.51 4.32
C LEU A 403 -2.79 2.69 3.03
N VAL A 404 -1.94 2.86 2.03
CA VAL A 404 -1.99 2.03 0.81
C VAL A 404 -1.65 0.58 1.14
N GLU A 405 -0.64 0.33 1.97
CA GLU A 405 -0.29 -1.02 2.42
C GLU A 405 -1.36 -1.67 3.31
N MET A 406 -1.96 -0.89 4.22
CA MET A 406 -3.08 -1.37 5.06
C MET A 406 -4.27 -1.84 4.20
N ALA A 407 -4.63 -1.07 3.18
CA ALA A 407 -5.74 -1.40 2.28
C ALA A 407 -5.51 -2.69 1.47
N GLU A 408 -4.26 -3.13 1.30
CA GLU A 408 -3.94 -4.40 0.65
C GLU A 408 -4.15 -5.62 1.55
N THR A 409 -4.39 -5.41 2.85
CA THR A 409 -4.65 -6.46 3.85
C THR A 409 -6.14 -6.54 4.21
N ASP A 410 -6.51 -7.55 4.97
CA ASP A 410 -7.84 -7.70 5.58
C ASP A 410 -7.78 -7.48 7.10
N LYS A 411 -6.76 -6.79 7.61
CA LYS A 411 -6.59 -6.40 9.02
C LYS A 411 -7.44 -5.17 9.34
N TYR A 412 -8.75 -5.35 9.20
CA TYR A 412 -9.74 -4.29 9.40
C TYR A 412 -9.79 -3.80 10.84
N GLY A 413 -10.22 -2.56 11.03
CA GLY A 413 -10.45 -1.97 12.34
C GLY A 413 -9.96 -0.54 12.50
N THR A 414 -9.85 -0.11 13.77
CA THR A 414 -9.36 1.22 14.14
C THR A 414 -7.88 1.15 14.52
N TYR A 415 -7.11 2.15 14.06
CA TYR A 415 -5.68 2.29 14.30
C TYR A 415 -5.31 3.72 14.61
N ASN A 416 -4.43 3.90 15.58
CA ASN A 416 -3.74 5.15 15.83
C ASN A 416 -2.50 5.24 14.93
N VAL A 417 -2.42 6.25 14.07
CA VAL A 417 -1.39 6.33 13.02
C VAL A 417 -0.70 7.68 13.03
N ASN A 418 0.52 7.72 13.57
CA ASN A 418 1.35 8.92 13.64
C ASN A 418 2.82 8.57 13.44
N ASN A 419 3.65 9.55 13.06
CA ASN A 419 5.09 9.39 13.16
C ASN A 419 5.51 9.18 14.62
N GLU A 420 6.65 8.52 14.84
CA GLU A 420 7.14 8.19 16.18
C GLU A 420 7.58 9.41 16.97
N GLY A 421 7.44 9.31 18.31
CA GLY A 421 7.77 10.36 19.26
C GLY A 421 6.62 11.33 19.50
N TYR A 422 6.76 12.14 20.54
CA TYR A 422 5.80 13.15 20.94
C TYR A 422 6.53 14.45 21.21
N CYS A 423 5.89 15.59 20.97
CA CYS A 423 6.40 16.92 21.28
C CYS A 423 5.26 17.91 21.51
N SER A 424 5.57 19.05 22.10
CA SER A 424 4.68 20.20 22.11
C SER A 424 4.72 20.95 20.78
N TRP A 425 3.73 21.82 20.54
CA TRP A 425 3.78 22.74 19.40
C TRP A 425 5.00 23.64 19.42
N ALA A 426 5.44 24.09 20.62
CA ALA A 426 6.63 24.93 20.77
C ALA A 426 7.91 24.15 20.40
N GLU A 427 8.05 22.89 20.85
CA GLU A 427 9.19 22.02 20.47
C GLU A 427 9.18 21.73 18.99
N PHE A 428 8.02 21.45 18.40
CA PHE A 428 7.90 21.25 16.96
C PHE A 428 8.30 22.52 16.17
N ALA A 429 7.83 23.71 16.61
CA ALA A 429 8.21 24.97 15.98
C ALA A 429 9.72 25.23 16.11
N GLN A 430 10.32 24.98 17.28
CA GLN A 430 11.76 25.12 17.49
C GLN A 430 12.56 24.23 16.54
N TYR A 431 12.16 22.96 16.41
CA TYR A 431 12.80 22.01 15.49
C TYR A 431 12.69 22.46 14.02
N ILE A 432 11.52 23.00 13.61
CA ILE A 432 11.34 23.58 12.27
C ILE A 432 12.32 24.72 12.03
N MET A 433 12.54 25.62 13.01
CA MET A 433 13.52 26.72 12.88
C MET A 433 14.93 26.16 12.71
N GLU A 434 15.34 25.24 13.55
CA GLU A 434 16.66 24.61 13.52
C GLU A 434 16.93 23.88 12.18
N SER A 435 16.01 23.04 11.73
CA SER A 435 16.12 22.30 10.46
C SER A 435 16.17 23.20 9.21
N ASN A 436 15.72 24.44 9.31
CA ASN A 436 15.73 25.41 8.20
C ASN A 436 16.72 26.55 8.39
N GLY A 437 17.58 26.52 9.42
CA GLY A 437 18.58 27.55 9.70
C GLY A 437 17.97 28.94 9.91
N LYS A 438 16.82 29.00 10.62
CA LYS A 438 16.13 30.24 10.96
C LYS A 438 16.53 30.73 12.37
N ASP A 439 16.86 32.01 12.49
CA ASP A 439 17.24 32.63 13.77
C ASP A 439 16.04 33.09 14.61
N THR A 440 14.81 32.85 14.12
CA THR A 440 13.58 33.25 14.84
C THR A 440 13.45 32.47 16.13
N LYS A 441 13.31 33.18 17.24
CA LYS A 441 13.17 32.60 18.58
C LYS A 441 11.75 32.08 18.79
N ILE A 442 11.64 30.88 19.30
CA ILE A 442 10.35 30.34 19.76
C ILE A 442 10.21 30.62 21.25
N LYS A 443 9.17 31.34 21.60
CA LYS A 443 8.79 31.64 22.99
C LYS A 443 7.65 30.69 23.40
N PRO A 444 7.93 29.65 24.22
CA PRO A 444 6.89 28.78 24.75
C PRO A 444 5.92 29.57 25.63
N VAL A 445 4.62 29.32 25.44
CA VAL A 445 3.54 29.93 26.25
C VAL A 445 2.49 28.87 26.56
N THR A 446 1.67 29.08 27.61
CA THR A 446 0.53 28.19 27.84
C THR A 446 -0.60 28.45 26.84
N THR A 447 -1.57 27.56 26.78
CA THR A 447 -2.78 27.74 25.96
C THR A 447 -3.53 29.00 26.40
N GLU A 448 -3.64 29.22 27.70
CA GLU A 448 -4.29 30.41 28.30
C GLU A 448 -3.58 31.72 27.90
N GLU A 449 -2.24 31.75 28.00
CA GLU A 449 -1.43 32.92 27.60
C GLU A 449 -1.51 33.18 26.08
N TYR A 450 -1.62 32.14 25.27
CA TYR A 450 -1.74 32.25 23.80
C TYR A 450 -3.08 32.87 23.36
N TYR A 451 -4.14 32.57 24.11
CA TYR A 451 -5.48 33.07 23.84
C TYR A 451 -5.88 34.26 24.68
N GLU A 452 -4.95 34.81 25.50
CA GLU A 452 -5.22 36.00 26.32
C GLU A 452 -5.79 37.15 25.47
N GLY A 453 -6.94 37.68 25.87
CA GLY A 453 -7.65 38.76 25.17
C GLY A 453 -8.43 38.35 23.91
N LYS A 454 -8.48 37.08 23.58
CA LYS A 454 -9.32 36.56 22.47
C LYS A 454 -10.71 36.14 22.98
N ASP A 455 -11.69 36.20 22.08
CA ASP A 455 -13.02 35.69 22.36
C ASP A 455 -13.02 34.16 22.33
N MET A 456 -13.01 33.54 23.50
CA MET A 456 -12.97 32.08 23.65
C MET A 456 -14.22 31.37 23.13
N SER A 457 -15.34 32.07 22.94
CA SER A 457 -16.55 31.47 22.37
C SER A 457 -16.40 31.07 20.89
N LYS A 458 -15.35 31.56 20.23
CA LYS A 458 -15.00 31.28 18.83
C LYS A 458 -13.78 30.37 18.67
N VAL A 459 -13.26 29.87 19.77
CA VAL A 459 -12.08 29.02 19.79
C VAL A 459 -12.51 27.62 20.19
N ALA A 460 -12.34 26.66 19.31
CA ALA A 460 -12.61 25.26 19.60
C ALA A 460 -11.69 24.73 20.69
N TYR A 461 -12.19 23.82 21.50
CA TYR A 461 -11.36 23.09 22.45
C TYR A 461 -10.26 22.30 21.73
N ARG A 462 -9.06 22.36 22.25
CA ARG A 462 -7.90 21.59 21.77
C ARG A 462 -7.39 20.66 22.86
N PRO A 463 -7.24 19.36 22.57
CA PRO A 463 -6.72 18.40 23.55
C PRO A 463 -5.33 18.82 24.07
N ARG A 464 -5.13 18.78 25.39
CA ARG A 464 -3.80 18.97 26.00
C ARG A 464 -2.91 17.77 25.76
N ASN A 465 -3.48 16.58 25.85
CA ASN A 465 -2.83 15.32 25.55
C ASN A 465 -3.44 14.69 24.28
N SER A 466 -2.69 14.75 23.18
CA SER A 466 -2.99 14.09 21.89
C SER A 466 -2.01 12.94 21.61
N LYS A 467 -1.49 12.30 22.66
CA LYS A 467 -0.54 11.19 22.53
C LYS A 467 -1.30 9.90 22.22
N LEU A 468 -1.24 9.47 20.99
CA LEU A 468 -1.84 8.23 20.51
C LEU A 468 -0.86 7.06 20.70
N ASP A 469 -1.30 5.98 21.32
CA ASP A 469 -0.55 4.72 21.40
C ASP A 469 -0.52 4.04 20.04
N LYS A 470 0.64 3.55 19.63
CA LYS A 470 0.88 2.96 18.31
C LYS A 470 1.26 1.48 18.40
N SER A 471 1.10 0.86 19.56
CA SER A 471 1.51 -0.53 19.80
C SER A 471 0.78 -1.51 18.87
N LYS A 472 -0.53 -1.31 18.66
CA LYS A 472 -1.31 -2.11 17.72
C LYS A 472 -0.83 -1.95 16.28
N LEU A 473 -0.50 -0.74 15.87
CA LEU A 473 0.05 -0.47 14.53
C LEU A 473 1.40 -1.19 14.34
N GLU A 474 2.27 -1.15 15.35
CA GLU A 474 3.56 -1.83 15.33
C GLU A 474 3.42 -3.35 15.23
N GLU A 475 2.50 -3.92 15.99
CA GLU A 475 2.26 -5.37 16.02
C GLU A 475 1.74 -5.89 14.67
N GLU A 476 0.81 -5.15 14.05
CA GLU A 476 0.13 -5.61 12.85
C GLU A 476 0.78 -5.13 11.54
N PHE A 477 1.52 -4.03 11.58
CA PHE A 477 2.18 -3.42 10.44
C PHE A 477 3.63 -3.07 10.77
N TYR A 478 3.93 -1.79 10.97
CA TYR A 478 5.27 -1.29 11.35
C TYR A 478 5.19 0.12 11.93
N ARG A 479 6.25 0.54 12.60
CA ARG A 479 6.42 1.93 13.08
C ARG A 479 6.76 2.86 11.94
N LEU A 480 6.11 4.01 11.90
CA LEU A 480 6.52 5.09 11.04
C LEU A 480 7.84 5.72 11.55
N PRO A 481 8.61 6.40 10.68
CA PRO A 481 9.79 7.15 11.11
C PRO A 481 9.47 8.18 12.22
N SER A 482 10.51 8.68 12.91
CA SER A 482 10.31 9.73 13.89
C SER A 482 9.77 11.02 13.25
N TRP A 483 9.04 11.82 14.02
CA TRP A 483 8.54 13.11 13.55
C TRP A 483 9.67 14.07 13.15
N GLN A 484 10.86 13.93 13.75
CA GLN A 484 12.05 14.70 13.39
C GLN A 484 12.53 14.32 11.97
N ASP A 485 12.72 13.03 11.71
CA ASP A 485 13.10 12.55 10.37
C ASP A 485 12.07 12.97 9.31
N ALA A 486 10.79 12.81 9.61
CA ALA A 486 9.69 13.23 8.76
C ALA A 486 9.74 14.73 8.44
N THR A 487 10.00 15.57 9.47
CA THR A 487 10.14 17.02 9.31
C THR A 487 11.34 17.39 8.46
N ASP A 488 12.49 16.74 8.67
CA ASP A 488 13.70 16.99 7.89
C ASP A 488 13.52 16.63 6.40
N ARG A 489 12.88 15.50 6.11
CA ARG A 489 12.55 15.12 4.73
C ARG A 489 11.62 16.14 4.08
N TYR A 490 10.57 16.52 4.76
CA TYR A 490 9.62 17.51 4.28
C TYR A 490 10.28 18.89 4.03
N CYS A 491 11.08 19.38 4.96
CA CYS A 491 11.79 20.65 4.81
C CYS A 491 12.78 20.64 3.64
N LYS A 492 13.49 19.52 3.42
CA LYS A 492 14.36 19.34 2.24
C LYS A 492 13.57 19.41 0.93
N GLU A 493 12.38 18.84 0.89
CA GLU A 493 11.52 18.89 -0.30
C GLU A 493 10.98 20.29 -0.57
N LEU A 494 10.53 21.00 0.44
CA LEU A 494 10.14 22.41 0.33
C LEU A 494 11.26 23.29 -0.23
N GLN A 495 12.51 23.05 0.20
CA GLN A 495 13.68 23.79 -0.28
C GLN A 495 13.97 23.47 -1.75
N LYS A 496 13.87 22.23 -2.18
CA LYS A 496 14.04 21.81 -3.58
C LYS A 496 12.98 22.44 -4.48
N SER A 497 11.71 22.39 -4.10
CA SER A 497 10.59 22.98 -4.85
C SER A 497 10.76 24.49 -4.98
N LYS A 498 11.17 25.19 -3.90
CA LYS A 498 11.45 26.63 -3.93
C LYS A 498 12.63 26.97 -4.83
N LYS A 499 13.70 26.18 -4.80
CA LYS A 499 14.89 26.37 -5.66
C LYS A 499 14.53 26.17 -7.13
N TRP A 500 13.84 25.08 -7.46
CA TRP A 500 13.38 24.79 -8.81
C TRP A 500 12.51 25.92 -9.37
N PHE A 501 11.55 26.42 -8.57
CA PHE A 501 10.68 27.54 -8.95
C PHE A 501 11.47 28.81 -9.28
N LEU A 502 12.47 29.16 -8.44
CA LEU A 502 13.31 30.33 -8.64
C LEU A 502 14.24 30.22 -9.88
N GLU A 503 14.63 29.00 -10.25
CA GLU A 503 15.51 28.74 -11.41
C GLU A 503 14.74 28.68 -12.74
N ASN A 504 13.45 28.33 -12.74
CA ASN A 504 12.67 28.09 -13.97
C ASN A 504 11.61 29.16 -14.30
N ILE A 505 11.46 30.20 -13.46
CA ILE A 505 10.53 31.31 -13.66
C ILE A 505 11.26 32.63 -13.90
N LYS A 506 12.53 32.60 -14.31
CA LYS A 506 13.26 33.79 -14.77
C LYS A 506 13.13 33.96 -16.28
#